data_e638c8ce390fd387d78461a2b225b350
#
_entry.id   e638c8ce390fd387d78461a2b225b350
#
_cell.length_a   1.000
_cell.length_b   1.000
_cell.length_c   1.000
_cell.angle_alpha   90.00
_cell.angle_beta   90.00
_cell.angle_gamma   90.00
#
_symmetry.space_group_name_H-M   'P 1'
#
loop_
_entity.id
_entity.type
_entity.pdbx_description
1 polymer ?
#
loop_
_entity_poly.entity_id
_entity_poly.type
_entity_poly.pdbx_seq_one_letter_code
_entity_poly.pdbx_strand_id
1 'polypeptide(L)'
;MNKRITEAFEKGKAFIPFITCGDPSLEVTEQLVYAMEEAGADLIELGIPFSDPTAEGPVIQRANVRALSGGVTTDKVFDMVVKIRKNSSVPMVFMTYANVVFSYGTERFIKTAAEIGMDGLILPDVPFEEKEEFDSVCKKHGIDLISLIAPTSHERVAQIAKDAEGFVYCVSSCLLYTSPSPRD
;
A
#
# COMPACT_ATOMS: atom_id res chain seq x y z
N MET A 1 3.97 16.10 0.34
CA MET A 1 4.14 15.08 -0.72
C MET A 1 5.51 14.44 -0.58
N ASN A 2 5.59 13.14 -0.53
CA ASN A 2 6.83 12.39 -0.36
C ASN A 2 7.69 12.47 -1.62
N LYS A 3 8.98 12.83 -1.45
CA LYS A 3 9.89 13.04 -2.57
C LYS A 3 10.13 11.77 -3.39
N ARG A 4 10.31 10.62 -2.73
CA ARG A 4 10.57 9.34 -3.41
C ARG A 4 9.38 8.89 -4.28
N ILE A 5 8.14 9.09 -3.79
CA ILE A 5 6.94 8.82 -4.61
C ILE A 5 6.91 9.73 -5.82
N THR A 6 7.17 11.04 -5.67
CA THR A 6 7.20 11.97 -6.79
C THR A 6 8.22 11.56 -7.86
N GLU A 7 9.44 11.23 -7.44
CA GLU A 7 10.52 10.82 -8.33
C GLU A 7 10.19 9.52 -9.11
N ALA A 8 9.39 8.61 -8.54
CA ALA A 8 8.95 7.40 -9.22
C ALA A 8 8.13 7.68 -10.49
N PHE A 9 7.41 8.81 -10.55
CA PHE A 9 6.59 9.19 -11.69
C PHE A 9 7.26 10.18 -12.66
N GLU A 10 8.42 10.75 -12.32
CA GLU A 10 9.10 11.74 -13.19
C GLU A 10 9.58 11.14 -14.52
N LYS A 11 9.87 9.85 -14.56
CA LYS A 11 10.35 9.13 -15.75
C LYS A 11 9.24 8.72 -16.72
N GLY A 12 7.99 9.00 -16.41
CA GLY A 12 6.81 8.64 -17.20
C GLY A 12 5.92 7.61 -16.49
N LYS A 13 5.59 6.50 -17.17
CA LYS A 13 4.76 5.45 -16.57
C LYS A 13 5.55 4.67 -15.53
N ALA A 14 5.08 4.69 -14.29
CA ALA A 14 5.66 3.90 -13.20
C ALA A 14 5.14 2.45 -13.22
N PHE A 15 6.02 1.49 -12.97
CA PHE A 15 5.67 0.09 -12.72
C PHE A 15 5.58 -0.14 -11.21
N ILE A 16 4.39 -0.47 -10.72
CA ILE A 16 4.07 -0.58 -9.29
C ILE A 16 3.54 -1.99 -8.99
N PRO A 17 4.41 -2.94 -8.60
CA PRO A 17 3.98 -4.27 -8.18
C PRO A 17 3.43 -4.28 -6.75
N PHE A 18 2.41 -5.12 -6.50
CA PHE A 18 1.85 -5.43 -5.19
C PHE A 18 2.29 -6.82 -4.73
N ILE A 19 2.64 -6.97 -3.46
CA ILE A 19 2.90 -8.26 -2.82
C ILE A 19 2.28 -8.32 -1.42
N THR A 20 1.74 -9.49 -1.04
CA THR A 20 1.30 -9.76 0.34
C THR A 20 2.50 -10.11 1.21
N CYS A 21 2.73 -9.33 2.27
CA CYS A 21 3.83 -9.56 3.20
C CYS A 21 3.68 -10.90 3.91
N GLY A 22 4.72 -11.74 3.82
CA GLY A 22 4.77 -13.03 4.49
C GLY A 22 4.12 -14.17 3.71
N ASP A 23 3.79 -14.00 2.45
CA ASP A 23 3.36 -15.08 1.57
C ASP A 23 4.49 -15.44 0.58
N PRO A 24 5.13 -16.61 0.69
CA PRO A 24 4.96 -17.64 1.71
C PRO A 24 5.70 -17.36 3.03
N SER A 25 6.63 -16.39 3.08
CA SER A 25 7.33 -15.98 4.30
C SER A 25 7.83 -14.52 4.17
N LEU A 26 8.20 -13.90 5.30
CA LEU A 26 8.77 -12.55 5.31
C LEU A 26 10.16 -12.50 4.65
N GLU A 27 10.95 -13.55 4.76
CA GLU A 27 12.25 -13.66 4.10
C GLU A 27 12.10 -13.67 2.58
N VAL A 28 11.10 -14.39 2.05
CA VAL A 28 10.79 -14.39 0.62
C VAL A 28 10.27 -13.02 0.18
N THR A 29 9.42 -12.37 0.99
CA THR A 29 8.94 -11.02 0.70
C THR A 29 10.11 -10.03 0.58
N GLU A 30 11.07 -10.07 1.50
CA GLU A 30 12.28 -9.24 1.47
C GLU A 30 13.08 -9.46 0.16
N GLN A 31 13.31 -10.73 -0.22
CA GLN A 31 14.00 -11.08 -1.46
C GLN A 31 13.25 -10.61 -2.70
N LEU A 32 11.92 -10.72 -2.70
CA LEU A 32 11.08 -10.25 -3.79
C LEU A 32 11.17 -8.73 -3.97
N VAL A 33 11.23 -7.96 -2.88
CA VAL A 33 11.43 -6.50 -2.97
C VAL A 33 12.72 -6.17 -3.72
N TYR A 34 13.84 -6.81 -3.36
CA TYR A 34 15.11 -6.59 -4.05
C TYR A 34 15.07 -7.02 -5.52
N ALA A 35 14.47 -8.17 -5.81
CA ALA A 35 14.33 -8.65 -7.18
C ALA A 35 13.43 -7.74 -8.04
N MET A 36 12.35 -7.19 -7.48
CA MET A 36 11.49 -6.24 -8.18
C MET A 36 12.18 -4.90 -8.43
N GLU A 37 12.95 -4.39 -7.46
CA GLU A 37 13.74 -3.17 -7.62
C GLU A 37 14.81 -3.37 -8.73
N GLU A 38 15.52 -4.50 -8.73
CA GLU A 38 16.49 -4.84 -9.78
C GLU A 38 15.84 -4.99 -11.16
N ALA A 39 14.61 -5.51 -11.21
CA ALA A 39 13.82 -5.62 -12.43
C ALA A 39 13.21 -4.29 -12.91
N GLY A 40 13.39 -3.20 -12.17
CA GLY A 40 12.95 -1.86 -12.54
C GLY A 40 11.58 -1.45 -12.02
N ALA A 41 11.14 -2.00 -10.88
CA ALA A 41 9.98 -1.45 -10.18
C ALA A 41 10.28 -0.04 -9.68
N ASP A 42 9.38 0.89 -9.97
CA ASP A 42 9.51 2.31 -9.59
C ASP A 42 8.98 2.59 -8.18
N LEU A 43 8.00 1.78 -7.72
CA LEU A 43 7.40 1.81 -6.39
C LEU A 43 6.89 0.40 -6.08
N ILE A 44 6.89 -0.02 -4.80
CA ILE A 44 6.37 -1.33 -4.39
C ILE A 44 5.27 -1.16 -3.35
N GLU A 45 4.15 -1.85 -3.57
CA GLU A 45 3.04 -1.93 -2.62
C GLU A 45 3.20 -3.16 -1.74
N LEU A 46 3.31 -2.94 -0.42
CA LEU A 46 3.44 -3.98 0.60
C LEU A 46 2.10 -4.19 1.31
N GLY A 47 1.39 -5.25 0.98
CA GLY A 47 0.14 -5.64 1.62
C GLY A 47 0.38 -6.21 3.02
N ILE A 48 -0.06 -5.52 4.08
CA ILE A 48 -0.08 -6.09 5.42
C ILE A 48 -1.27 -7.03 5.51
N PRO A 49 -1.07 -8.33 5.79
CA PRO A 49 -2.16 -9.31 5.77
C PRO A 49 -3.22 -9.01 6.84
N PHE A 50 -4.49 -9.20 6.44
CA PHE A 50 -5.65 -9.02 7.29
C PHE A 50 -6.59 -10.22 7.19
N SER A 51 -7.24 -10.60 8.31
CA SER A 51 -8.10 -11.79 8.38
C SER A 51 -9.43 -11.63 7.66
N ASP A 52 -9.94 -10.40 7.59
CA ASP A 52 -11.31 -10.11 7.14
C ASP A 52 -11.36 -9.07 6.00
N PRO A 53 -10.62 -9.28 4.89
CA PRO A 53 -10.54 -8.32 3.80
C PRO A 53 -11.88 -8.19 3.08
N THR A 54 -12.34 -6.96 2.86
CA THR A 54 -13.62 -6.66 2.20
C THR A 54 -13.47 -6.28 0.73
N ALA A 55 -12.26 -5.94 0.30
CA ALA A 55 -11.98 -5.38 -1.03
C ALA A 55 -11.02 -6.24 -1.86
N GLU A 56 -10.87 -7.52 -1.56
CA GLU A 56 -9.89 -8.40 -2.19
C GLU A 56 -10.53 -9.64 -2.82
N GLY A 57 -9.98 -10.07 -3.96
CA GLY A 57 -10.36 -11.31 -4.61
C GLY A 57 -9.77 -12.56 -3.92
N PRO A 58 -10.22 -13.76 -4.31
CA PRO A 58 -9.89 -15.02 -3.62
C PRO A 58 -8.39 -15.36 -3.65
N VAL A 59 -7.63 -14.82 -4.60
CA VAL A 59 -6.17 -15.06 -4.68
C VAL A 59 -5.47 -14.36 -3.52
N ILE A 60 -5.72 -13.06 -3.34
CA ILE A 60 -5.13 -12.26 -2.26
C ILE A 60 -5.64 -12.71 -0.89
N GLN A 61 -6.94 -13.06 -0.79
CA GLN A 61 -7.49 -13.63 0.45
C GLN A 61 -6.72 -14.90 0.88
N ARG A 62 -6.43 -15.82 -0.06
CA ARG A 62 -5.62 -17.01 0.24
C ARG A 62 -4.17 -16.68 0.61
N ALA A 63 -3.58 -15.64 0.00
CA ALA A 63 -2.25 -15.15 0.37
C ALA A 63 -2.25 -14.63 1.82
N ASN A 64 -3.24 -13.81 2.20
CA ASN A 64 -3.44 -13.34 3.57
C ASN A 64 -3.54 -14.51 4.57
N VAL A 65 -4.36 -15.53 4.26
CA VAL A 65 -4.52 -16.72 5.10
C VAL A 65 -3.18 -17.45 5.30
N ARG A 66 -2.39 -17.65 4.22
CA ARG A 66 -1.06 -18.29 4.33
C ARG A 66 -0.10 -17.48 5.20
N ALA A 67 -0.03 -16.17 4.97
CA ALA A 67 0.82 -15.27 5.73
C ALA A 67 0.46 -15.26 7.23
N LEU A 68 -0.83 -15.10 7.55
CA LEU A 68 -1.31 -15.10 8.94
C LEU A 68 -1.11 -16.45 9.62
N SER A 69 -1.33 -17.57 8.91
CA SER A 69 -1.06 -18.92 9.42
C SER A 69 0.43 -19.14 9.68
N GLY A 70 1.31 -18.46 8.94
CA GLY A 70 2.76 -18.39 9.18
C GLY A 70 3.16 -17.50 10.37
N GLY A 71 2.18 -16.91 11.06
CA GLY A 71 2.41 -16.07 12.24
C GLY A 71 2.94 -14.66 11.92
N VAL A 72 2.60 -14.12 10.75
CA VAL A 72 2.91 -12.74 10.39
C VAL A 72 2.10 -11.78 11.27
N THR A 73 2.77 -10.75 11.77
CA THR A 73 2.18 -9.64 12.53
C THR A 73 2.66 -8.32 11.96
N THR A 74 1.98 -7.22 12.26
CA THR A 74 2.39 -5.87 11.85
C THR A 74 3.81 -5.54 12.31
N ASP A 75 4.19 -5.88 13.54
CA ASP A 75 5.55 -5.67 14.06
C ASP A 75 6.60 -6.41 13.23
N LYS A 76 6.34 -7.67 12.86
CA LYS A 76 7.25 -8.45 12.00
C LYS A 76 7.38 -7.88 10.60
N VAL A 77 6.30 -7.30 10.04
CA VAL A 77 6.35 -6.59 8.76
C VAL A 77 7.21 -5.33 8.90
N PHE A 78 7.06 -4.58 9.98
CA PHE A 78 7.91 -3.43 10.26
C PHE A 78 9.39 -3.80 10.38
N ASP A 79 9.70 -4.87 11.12
CA ASP A 79 11.07 -5.39 11.24
C ASP A 79 11.66 -5.79 9.86
N MET A 80 10.85 -6.38 8.98
CA MET A 80 11.24 -6.70 7.61
C MET A 80 11.57 -5.42 6.83
N VAL A 81 10.74 -4.38 6.90
CA VAL A 81 11.00 -3.11 6.22
C VAL A 81 12.30 -2.46 6.69
N VAL A 82 12.58 -2.50 8.00
CA VAL A 82 13.87 -2.03 8.55
C VAL A 82 15.07 -2.74 7.90
N LYS A 83 14.95 -4.05 7.62
CA LYS A 83 16.00 -4.83 6.93
C LYS A 83 16.10 -4.40 5.47
N ILE A 84 14.97 -4.30 4.77
CA ILE A 84 14.91 -3.86 3.36
C ILE A 84 15.59 -2.49 3.19
N ARG A 85 15.29 -1.53 4.06
CA ARG A 85 15.83 -0.16 3.97
C ARG A 85 17.35 -0.05 4.15
N LYS A 86 18.01 -1.07 4.66
CA LYS A 86 19.49 -1.12 4.71
C LYS A 86 20.13 -1.27 3.33
N ASN A 87 19.41 -1.85 2.37
CA ASN A 87 19.94 -2.22 1.06
C ASN A 87 19.12 -1.64 -0.11
N SER A 88 17.95 -1.05 0.14
CA SER A 88 17.03 -0.56 -0.88
C SER A 88 16.53 0.84 -0.56
N SER A 89 16.46 1.68 -1.58
CA SER A 89 15.84 3.01 -1.54
C SER A 89 14.56 3.11 -2.37
N VAL A 90 14.08 2.00 -2.94
CA VAL A 90 12.85 1.98 -3.75
C VAL A 90 11.68 2.55 -2.93
N PRO A 91 10.84 3.41 -3.50
CA PRO A 91 9.64 3.88 -2.82
C PRO A 91 8.75 2.70 -2.42
N MET A 92 8.28 2.69 -1.18
CA MET A 92 7.39 1.64 -0.69
C MET A 92 6.18 2.26 0.01
N VAL A 93 5.00 1.73 -0.29
CA VAL A 93 3.75 2.11 0.38
C VAL A 93 3.13 0.89 1.04
N PHE A 94 2.56 1.05 2.23
CA PHE A 94 1.73 0.01 2.81
C PHE A 94 0.33 0.04 2.21
N MET A 95 -0.23 -1.14 1.97
CA MET A 95 -1.67 -1.32 1.71
C MET A 95 -2.24 -2.21 2.82
N THR A 96 -3.23 -1.71 3.55
CA THR A 96 -3.91 -2.45 4.61
C THR A 96 -5.28 -1.84 4.90
N TYR A 97 -6.01 -2.41 5.83
CA TYR A 97 -7.34 -1.97 6.23
C TYR A 97 -7.29 -1.04 7.45
N ALA A 98 -8.25 -0.12 7.54
CA ALA A 98 -8.36 0.83 8.66
C ALA A 98 -8.34 0.13 10.02
N ASN A 99 -8.99 -1.03 10.13
CA ASN A 99 -9.03 -1.80 11.38
C ASN A 99 -7.65 -2.28 11.84
N VAL A 100 -6.73 -2.60 10.94
CA VAL A 100 -5.34 -2.96 11.28
C VAL A 100 -4.63 -1.76 11.90
N VAL A 101 -4.78 -0.57 11.28
CA VAL A 101 -4.19 0.68 11.74
C VAL A 101 -4.78 1.10 13.10
N PHE A 102 -6.11 1.04 13.26
CA PHE A 102 -6.78 1.35 14.51
C PHE A 102 -6.38 0.42 15.65
N SER A 103 -6.34 -0.89 15.38
CA SER A 103 -5.95 -1.90 16.39
C SER A 103 -4.52 -1.75 16.87
N TYR A 104 -3.63 -1.28 16.00
CA TYR A 104 -2.24 -0.97 16.35
C TYR A 104 -2.11 0.36 17.10
N GLY A 105 -3.07 1.26 16.91
CA GLY A 105 -3.10 2.66 17.31
C GLY A 105 -2.63 3.56 16.17
N THR A 106 -3.52 4.38 15.63
CA THR A 106 -3.32 5.18 14.39
C THR A 106 -2.02 5.99 14.42
N GLU A 107 -1.82 6.79 15.47
CA GLU A 107 -0.61 7.59 15.63
C GLU A 107 0.66 6.73 15.72
N ARG A 108 0.60 5.62 16.47
CA ARG A 108 1.72 4.71 16.64
C ARG A 108 2.08 4.02 15.32
N PHE A 109 1.08 3.51 14.59
CA PHE A 109 1.28 2.84 13.30
C PHE A 109 1.96 3.78 12.29
N ILE A 110 1.37 4.96 12.07
CA ILE A 110 1.84 5.92 11.06
C ILE A 110 3.23 6.46 11.42
N LYS A 111 3.44 6.81 12.69
CA LYS A 111 4.75 7.25 13.18
C LYS A 111 5.82 6.18 12.96
N THR A 112 5.54 4.92 13.35
CA THR A 112 6.49 3.82 13.16
C THR A 112 6.75 3.57 11.68
N ALA A 113 5.71 3.59 10.82
CA ALA A 113 5.87 3.47 9.37
C ALA A 113 6.80 4.55 8.80
N ALA A 114 6.66 5.80 9.23
CA ALA A 114 7.55 6.88 8.84
C ALA A 114 9.00 6.67 9.32
N GLU A 115 9.18 6.29 10.59
CA GLU A 115 10.51 6.06 11.20
C GLU A 115 11.28 4.93 10.51
N ILE A 116 10.60 3.87 10.06
CA ILE A 116 11.21 2.76 9.31
C ILE A 116 11.38 3.08 7.82
N GLY A 117 10.92 4.24 7.36
CA GLY A 117 11.15 4.74 6.00
C GLY A 117 10.09 4.35 4.97
N MET A 118 8.86 4.08 5.37
CA MET A 118 7.74 3.99 4.43
C MET A 118 7.41 5.37 3.84
N ASP A 119 6.88 5.36 2.63
CA ASP A 119 6.62 6.57 1.86
C ASP A 119 5.13 6.92 1.82
N GLY A 120 4.26 5.92 1.89
CA GLY A 120 2.82 6.14 1.82
C GLY A 120 2.01 5.02 2.45
N LEU A 121 0.70 5.27 2.51
CA LEU A 121 -0.31 4.36 3.05
C LEU A 121 -1.54 4.35 2.14
N ILE A 122 -2.05 3.16 1.83
CA ILE A 122 -3.28 2.92 1.08
C ILE A 122 -4.27 2.21 2.01
N LEU A 123 -5.45 2.79 2.19
CA LEU A 123 -6.56 2.24 2.99
C LEU A 123 -7.79 2.06 2.08
N PRO A 124 -7.99 0.88 1.48
CA PRO A 124 -9.04 0.67 0.47
C PRO A 124 -10.46 0.71 1.03
N ASP A 125 -10.63 0.57 2.34
CA ASP A 125 -11.91 0.60 3.06
C ASP A 125 -12.26 1.97 3.66
N VAL A 126 -11.39 2.99 3.49
CA VAL A 126 -11.64 4.36 3.98
C VAL A 126 -12.17 5.23 2.85
N PRO A 127 -13.45 5.69 2.93
CA PRO A 127 -13.98 6.65 1.97
C PRO A 127 -13.22 7.98 2.02
N PHE A 128 -13.20 8.69 0.89
CA PHE A 128 -12.54 10.01 0.82
C PHE A 128 -13.04 10.99 1.88
N GLU A 129 -14.33 10.94 2.21
CA GLU A 129 -14.98 11.81 3.19
C GLU A 129 -14.55 11.54 4.63
N GLU A 130 -14.01 10.34 4.92
CA GLU A 130 -13.57 9.89 6.24
C GLU A 130 -12.04 9.87 6.38
N LYS A 131 -11.32 10.25 5.32
CA LYS A 131 -9.84 10.18 5.29
C LYS A 131 -9.16 11.07 6.33
N GLU A 132 -9.81 12.16 6.79
CA GLU A 132 -9.19 13.20 7.64
C GLU A 132 -8.62 12.62 8.94
N GLU A 133 -9.23 11.55 9.47
CA GLU A 133 -8.75 10.87 10.68
C GLU A 133 -7.34 10.28 10.52
N PHE A 134 -7.01 9.83 9.31
CA PHE A 134 -5.69 9.29 8.97
C PHE A 134 -4.79 10.34 8.33
N ASP A 135 -5.35 11.19 7.47
CA ASP A 135 -4.63 12.16 6.64
C ASP A 135 -3.86 13.18 7.50
N SER A 136 -4.50 13.71 8.54
CA SER A 136 -3.85 14.63 9.47
C SER A 136 -2.62 14.02 10.16
N VAL A 137 -2.71 12.74 10.54
CA VAL A 137 -1.60 12.01 11.17
C VAL A 137 -0.53 11.66 10.13
N CYS A 138 -0.92 11.23 8.93
CA CYS A 138 0.00 10.95 7.83
C CYS A 138 0.83 12.20 7.46
N LYS A 139 0.19 13.35 7.28
CA LYS A 139 0.86 14.64 7.02
C LYS A 139 1.83 15.03 8.11
N LYS A 140 1.46 14.87 9.38
CA LYS A 140 2.32 15.15 10.53
C LYS A 140 3.63 14.35 10.48
N HIS A 141 3.59 13.12 9.99
CA HIS A 141 4.73 12.21 9.94
C HIS A 141 5.38 12.08 8.55
N GLY A 142 4.90 12.81 7.53
CA GLY A 142 5.48 12.80 6.19
C GLY A 142 5.20 11.53 5.37
N ILE A 143 4.10 10.84 5.69
CA ILE A 143 3.54 9.72 4.93
C ILE A 143 2.47 10.27 3.98
N ASP A 144 2.51 9.93 2.69
CA ASP A 144 1.44 10.27 1.77
C ASP A 144 0.26 9.27 1.95
N LEU A 145 -0.94 9.76 2.29
CA LEU A 145 -2.15 8.95 2.26
C LEU A 145 -2.69 8.93 0.84
N ILE A 146 -2.56 7.78 0.16
CA ILE A 146 -2.91 7.62 -1.24
C ILE A 146 -4.43 7.55 -1.41
N SER A 147 -4.97 8.49 -2.18
CA SER A 147 -6.40 8.56 -2.45
C SER A 147 -6.82 7.56 -3.52
N LEU A 148 -7.96 6.88 -3.29
CA LEU A 148 -8.52 5.93 -4.26
C LEU A 148 -9.68 6.58 -5.02
N ILE A 149 -9.76 6.30 -6.32
CA ILE A 149 -10.88 6.69 -7.18
C ILE A 149 -11.46 5.46 -7.87
N ALA A 150 -12.77 5.50 -8.12
CA ALA A 150 -13.45 4.57 -9.01
C ALA A 150 -13.94 5.32 -10.26
N PRO A 151 -13.94 4.73 -11.45
CA PRO A 151 -14.29 5.42 -12.71
C PRO A 151 -15.77 5.77 -12.84
N THR A 152 -16.55 5.66 -11.76
CA THR A 152 -18.03 5.77 -11.76
C THR A 152 -18.58 7.18 -11.56
N SER A 153 -17.75 8.17 -11.18
CA SER A 153 -18.21 9.55 -10.94
C SER A 153 -17.13 10.57 -11.29
N HIS A 154 -17.33 11.28 -12.41
CA HIS A 154 -16.38 12.30 -12.89
C HIS A 154 -16.19 13.47 -11.92
N GLU A 155 -17.28 13.96 -11.30
CA GLU A 155 -17.19 15.08 -10.35
C GLU A 155 -16.41 14.70 -9.10
N ARG A 156 -16.66 13.50 -8.55
CA ARG A 156 -15.96 12.98 -7.40
C ARG A 156 -14.47 12.72 -7.69
N VAL A 157 -14.16 12.18 -8.88
CA VAL A 157 -12.78 11.99 -9.35
C VAL A 157 -12.02 13.31 -9.37
N ALA A 158 -12.61 14.38 -9.93
CA ALA A 158 -11.99 15.70 -9.99
C ALA A 158 -11.74 16.29 -8.59
N GLN A 159 -12.69 16.13 -7.68
CA GLN A 159 -12.54 16.57 -6.29
C GLN A 159 -11.41 15.83 -5.57
N ILE A 160 -11.40 14.50 -5.64
CA ILE A 160 -10.38 13.67 -5.00
C ILE A 160 -8.99 13.98 -5.57
N ALA A 161 -8.87 14.07 -6.90
CA ALA A 161 -7.60 14.33 -7.56
C ALA A 161 -7.00 15.70 -7.21
N LYS A 162 -7.84 16.70 -6.90
CA LYS A 162 -7.38 18.03 -6.48
C LYS A 162 -6.70 18.03 -5.12
N ASP A 163 -7.16 17.17 -4.21
CA ASP A 163 -6.67 17.08 -2.83
C ASP A 163 -5.68 15.92 -2.64
N ALA A 164 -5.43 15.13 -3.69
CA ALA A 164 -4.56 13.96 -3.59
C ALA A 164 -3.10 14.34 -3.38
N GLU A 165 -2.41 13.56 -2.56
CA GLU A 165 -0.96 13.58 -2.36
C GLU A 165 -0.35 12.29 -2.93
N GLY A 166 0.92 12.35 -3.35
CA GLY A 166 1.60 11.22 -3.97
C GLY A 166 1.06 10.91 -5.36
N PHE A 167 0.19 9.94 -5.45
CA PHE A 167 -0.52 9.58 -6.68
C PHE A 167 -1.98 9.23 -6.39
N VAL A 168 -2.76 8.98 -7.43
CA VAL A 168 -4.16 8.55 -7.31
C VAL A 168 -4.28 7.10 -7.72
N TYR A 169 -4.80 6.26 -6.83
CA TYR A 169 -5.04 4.84 -7.11
C TYR A 169 -6.40 4.67 -7.80
N CYS A 170 -6.39 4.32 -9.08
CA CYS A 170 -7.61 4.04 -9.83
C CYS A 170 -8.01 2.58 -9.69
N VAL A 171 -9.11 2.32 -8.99
CA VAL A 171 -9.67 0.97 -8.84
C VAL A 171 -10.40 0.61 -10.12
N SER A 172 -9.88 -0.34 -10.90
CA SER A 172 -10.37 -0.67 -12.24
C SER A 172 -11.73 -1.37 -12.26
N SER A 173 -12.10 -2.04 -11.20
CA SER A 173 -13.39 -2.72 -11.00
C SER A 173 -13.42 -3.26 -9.59
N CYS A 174 -14.56 -3.83 -9.18
CA CYS A 174 -14.59 -4.55 -7.91
C CYS A 174 -13.47 -5.59 -7.90
N LEU A 175 -12.55 -5.52 -6.96
CA LEU A 175 -11.46 -6.50 -6.77
C LEU A 175 -11.96 -7.94 -6.56
N LEU A 176 -13.28 -8.12 -6.47
CA LEU A 176 -13.97 -9.40 -6.40
C LEU A 176 -14.06 -10.11 -7.76
N TYR A 177 -13.90 -9.37 -8.87
CA TYR A 177 -14.02 -9.91 -10.22
C TYR A 177 -12.78 -9.53 -11.04
N THR A 178 -12.31 -10.47 -11.86
CA THR A 178 -11.31 -10.19 -12.88
C THR A 178 -11.95 -9.37 -13.99
N SER A 179 -11.44 -8.17 -14.26
CA SER A 179 -11.80 -7.44 -15.48
C SER A 179 -11.12 -8.11 -16.66
N PRO A 180 -11.83 -8.36 -17.80
CA PRO A 180 -11.17 -8.84 -19.00
C PRO A 180 -10.12 -7.83 -19.43
N SER A 181 -8.90 -8.31 -19.62
CA SER A 181 -7.82 -7.52 -20.20
C SER A 181 -8.07 -7.35 -21.69
N PRO A 182 -7.74 -6.19 -22.31
CA PRO A 182 -7.74 -6.06 -23.77
C PRO A 182 -6.81 -7.06 -24.50
N ARG A 183 -6.02 -7.82 -23.73
CA ARG A 183 -5.10 -8.86 -24.24
C ARG A 183 -5.62 -10.28 -24.08
N ASP A 184 -6.75 -10.46 -23.39
CA ASP A 184 -7.48 -11.73 -23.28
C ASP A 184 -8.57 -11.80 -24.36
#